data_3dbc3e364d7a8816edd1ccd4f10c29e1
#
_entry.id   3dbc3e364d7a8816edd1ccd4f10c29e1
#
_cell.length_a   1.000
_cell.length_b   1.000
_cell.length_c   1.000
_cell.angle_alpha   90.00
_cell.angle_beta   90.00
_cell.angle_gamma   90.00
#
_symmetry.space_group_name_H-M   'P 1'
#
loop_
_entity.id
_entity.type
_entity.pdbx_description
1 polymer ?
#
loop_
_entity_poly.entity_id
_entity_poly.type
_entity_poly.pdbx_seq_one_letter_code
_entity_poly.pdbx_strand_id
1 'polypeptide(L)'
;YLLLLTLSALAFGADNPINSRQNQAAPAKMAYPQTDDYTFIRRLMLDTTGTLPNPNRVSQFVNDQNPNKRARLIDEALASDAFNNRWTAFFDEMFSNQTLFDPGAKSRNEFHKLLREGVINDTGWDETARKILTYSGPILNEKSSFVFWQTQIMDSEFRLDQLDDQVAYITDTFLGVQTRCISCHNGKYHLEGINEDLVTRKRSEFWGMAAFLASTAIFIDEAAIEAAEESESEVDYFQVLQWIDTDAADFNPESGYIEGQEDYFNNGEYVAQSSGGEGMRPARAGGVIQPVYMFTGETPAPGETRREALARIVTADRQFARNMVNPIWAHYFGAGFVNPLNPFDLPR
;
A
#
# COMPACT_ATOMS: atom_id res chain seq x y z
N TYR A 1 -16.16 13.42 5.86
CA TYR A 1 -16.23 14.79 5.27
C TYR A 1 -14.84 15.33 5.01
N LEU A 2 -13.86 15.06 5.89
CA LEU A 2 -12.48 15.54 5.74
C LEU A 2 -11.67 14.72 4.71
N LEU A 3 -11.86 13.39 4.64
CA LEU A 3 -11.12 12.52 3.72
C LEU A 3 -11.34 12.88 2.24
N LEU A 4 -12.55 13.32 1.88
CA LEU A 4 -12.87 13.79 0.52
C LEU A 4 -12.43 15.24 0.27
N LEU A 5 -12.33 16.08 1.31
CA LEU A 5 -11.95 17.49 1.17
C LEU A 5 -10.44 17.74 1.33
N THR A 6 -9.72 16.95 2.13
CA THR A 6 -8.26 17.08 2.25
C THR A 6 -7.51 16.50 1.04
N LEU A 7 -8.06 15.49 0.37
CA LEU A 7 -7.58 15.04 -0.95
C LEU A 7 -7.66 16.14 -2.02
N SER A 8 -8.59 17.09 -1.88
CA SER A 8 -8.74 18.18 -2.87
C SER A 8 -7.76 19.34 -2.68
N ALA A 9 -7.19 19.55 -1.50
CA ALA A 9 -6.37 20.75 -1.21
C ALA A 9 -4.86 20.53 -1.43
N LEU A 10 -4.36 19.32 -1.32
CA LEU A 10 -2.92 19.01 -1.43
C LEU A 10 -2.49 18.48 -2.81
N ALA A 11 -3.43 18.08 -3.67
CA ALA A 11 -3.12 17.42 -4.94
C ALA A 11 -3.05 18.34 -6.16
N PHE A 12 -3.38 19.63 -6.04
CA PHE A 12 -3.56 20.49 -7.22
C PHE A 12 -2.74 21.77 -7.16
N GLY A 13 -1.46 21.68 -7.55
CA GLY A 13 -0.71 22.85 -8.00
C GLY A 13 -1.37 23.45 -9.24
N ALA A 14 -1.24 24.79 -9.40
CA ALA A 14 -1.95 25.60 -10.39
C ALA A 14 -1.74 25.22 -11.87
N ASP A 15 -0.81 24.33 -12.19
CA ASP A 15 -0.41 23.97 -13.57
C ASP A 15 -0.85 22.56 -13.99
N ASN A 16 -1.85 21.96 -13.35
CA ASN A 16 -2.31 20.63 -13.69
C ASN A 16 -3.19 20.66 -14.96
N PRO A 17 -2.88 19.85 -16.01
CA PRO A 17 -3.71 19.76 -17.22
C PRO A 17 -5.15 19.30 -16.97
N ILE A 18 -5.43 18.65 -15.83
CA ILE A 18 -6.81 18.36 -15.40
C ILE A 18 -7.52 19.65 -14.97
N ASN A 19 -6.83 20.56 -14.24
CA ASN A 19 -7.41 21.85 -13.88
C ASN A 19 -7.65 22.74 -15.09
N SER A 20 -6.81 22.68 -16.14
CA SER A 20 -7.02 23.44 -17.36
C SER A 20 -8.24 22.95 -18.16
N ARG A 21 -8.60 21.66 -18.07
CA ARG A 21 -9.82 21.12 -18.68
C ARG A 21 -11.08 21.37 -17.82
N GLN A 22 -10.94 21.43 -16.50
CA GLN A 22 -12.04 21.79 -15.59
C GLN A 22 -12.35 23.30 -15.64
N ASN A 23 -11.36 24.14 -15.96
CA ASN A 23 -11.53 25.58 -16.17
C ASN A 23 -12.04 25.94 -17.57
N GLN A 24 -12.05 25.00 -18.52
CA GLN A 24 -12.87 25.16 -19.72
C GLN A 24 -14.32 24.94 -19.31
N ALA A 25 -14.98 26.06 -19.06
CA ALA A 25 -16.36 26.23 -18.64
C ALA A 25 -17.19 24.93 -18.69
N ALA A 26 -17.36 24.28 -17.54
CA ALA A 26 -18.50 23.40 -17.38
C ALA A 26 -19.71 24.20 -17.88
N PRO A 27 -20.51 23.68 -18.83
CA PRO A 27 -21.63 24.41 -19.35
C PRO A 27 -22.47 24.88 -18.17
N ALA A 28 -22.78 26.16 -18.13
CA ALA A 28 -23.45 26.82 -17.04
C ALA A 28 -24.55 25.94 -16.49
N LYS A 29 -24.38 25.45 -15.24
CA LYS A 29 -25.36 24.73 -14.44
C LYS A 29 -26.33 23.88 -15.26
N MET A 30 -25.91 22.69 -15.70
CA MET A 30 -26.88 21.60 -15.83
C MET A 30 -27.30 21.27 -14.42
N ALA A 31 -28.38 21.90 -13.95
CA ALA A 31 -29.05 21.51 -12.72
C ALA A 31 -29.67 20.14 -12.96
N TYR A 32 -28.89 19.06 -12.74
CA TYR A 32 -29.50 17.74 -12.70
C TYR A 32 -30.56 17.74 -11.60
N PRO A 33 -31.79 17.29 -11.88
CA PRO A 33 -32.81 17.22 -10.86
C PRO A 33 -32.27 16.38 -9.69
N GLN A 34 -32.44 16.89 -8.49
CA GLN A 34 -32.07 16.10 -7.29
C GLN A 34 -32.91 14.82 -7.30
N THR A 35 -32.25 13.70 -6.99
CA THR A 35 -32.98 12.43 -6.83
C THR A 35 -33.99 12.53 -5.68
N ASP A 36 -35.08 11.76 -5.76
CA ASP A 36 -36.06 11.66 -4.68
C ASP A 36 -35.44 11.08 -3.40
N ASP A 37 -36.13 11.24 -2.26
CA ASP A 37 -35.62 10.84 -0.95
C ASP A 37 -35.53 9.32 -0.78
N TYR A 38 -36.40 8.53 -1.44
CA TYR A 38 -36.31 7.07 -1.39
C TYR A 38 -35.04 6.58 -2.09
N THR A 39 -34.78 7.11 -3.26
CA THR A 39 -33.58 6.79 -4.03
C THR A 39 -32.33 7.28 -3.30
N PHE A 40 -32.37 8.47 -2.69
CA PHE A 40 -31.24 9.04 -1.97
C PHE A 40 -30.82 8.17 -0.79
N ILE A 41 -31.74 7.86 0.16
CA ILE A 41 -31.40 7.06 1.34
C ILE A 41 -30.92 5.66 0.95
N ARG A 42 -31.56 5.03 -0.05
CA ARG A 42 -31.16 3.71 -0.52
C ARG A 42 -29.73 3.71 -1.08
N ARG A 43 -29.40 4.65 -1.96
CA ARG A 43 -28.05 4.75 -2.55
C ARG A 43 -27.02 5.11 -1.52
N LEU A 44 -27.27 6.12 -0.70
CA LEU A 44 -26.36 6.52 0.36
C LEU A 44 -25.98 5.33 1.26
N MET A 45 -26.97 4.59 1.78
CA MET A 45 -26.70 3.47 2.67
C MET A 45 -25.93 2.34 1.97
N LEU A 46 -26.29 2.00 0.74
CA LEU A 46 -25.55 0.98 -0.02
C LEU A 46 -24.10 1.40 -0.29
N ASP A 47 -23.90 2.65 -0.74
CA ASP A 47 -22.58 3.13 -1.15
C ASP A 47 -21.66 3.35 0.07
N THR A 48 -22.20 3.77 1.21
CA THR A 48 -21.41 4.07 2.42
C THR A 48 -21.29 2.90 3.38
N THR A 49 -22.36 2.13 3.59
CA THR A 49 -22.42 1.07 4.61
C THR A 49 -22.51 -0.34 4.03
N GLY A 50 -22.70 -0.48 2.73
CA GLY A 50 -22.90 -1.76 2.06
C GLY A 50 -24.23 -2.45 2.38
N THR A 51 -25.16 -1.78 3.07
CA THR A 51 -26.41 -2.36 3.52
C THR A 51 -27.63 -1.53 3.08
N LEU A 52 -28.77 -2.20 2.92
CA LEU A 52 -30.04 -1.50 2.69
C LEU A 52 -30.59 -0.91 3.99
N PRO A 53 -31.15 0.31 3.96
CA PRO A 53 -31.86 0.85 5.12
C PRO A 53 -33.11 0.03 5.42
N ASN A 54 -33.44 -0.15 6.71
CA ASN A 54 -34.69 -0.81 7.04
C ASN A 54 -35.91 0.06 6.68
N PRO A 55 -37.10 -0.55 6.42
CA PRO A 55 -38.29 0.18 5.97
C PRO A 55 -38.75 1.31 6.91
N ASN A 56 -38.62 1.13 8.24
CA ASN A 56 -38.98 2.15 9.21
C ASN A 56 -38.06 3.38 9.10
N ARG A 57 -36.74 3.15 8.91
CA ARG A 57 -35.77 4.24 8.71
C ARG A 57 -36.05 5.02 7.44
N VAL A 58 -36.42 4.31 6.35
CA VAL A 58 -36.84 4.95 5.09
C VAL A 58 -38.04 5.85 5.33
N SER A 59 -39.09 5.33 5.97
CA SER A 59 -40.33 6.08 6.26
C SER A 59 -40.05 7.31 7.11
N GLN A 60 -39.24 7.19 8.16
CA GLN A 60 -38.81 8.32 9.00
C GLN A 60 -38.09 9.39 8.18
N PHE A 61 -37.13 9.01 7.36
CA PHE A 61 -36.34 9.94 6.56
C PHE A 61 -37.18 10.67 5.51
N VAL A 62 -38.04 9.94 4.79
CA VAL A 62 -38.91 10.54 3.74
C VAL A 62 -39.89 11.54 4.33
N ASN A 63 -40.48 11.23 5.50
CA ASN A 63 -41.46 12.09 6.19
C ASN A 63 -40.82 13.23 7.00
N ASP A 64 -39.48 13.23 7.18
CA ASP A 64 -38.78 14.32 7.88
C ASP A 64 -38.82 15.59 7.03
N GLN A 65 -39.37 16.67 7.59
CA GLN A 65 -39.51 17.98 6.94
C GLN A 65 -38.27 18.88 7.15
N ASN A 66 -37.24 18.38 7.83
CA ASN A 66 -36.02 19.15 8.05
C ASN A 66 -35.26 19.38 6.73
N PRO A 67 -34.97 20.64 6.35
CA PRO A 67 -34.26 20.93 5.11
C PRO A 67 -32.85 20.35 5.06
N ASN A 68 -32.25 20.06 6.22
CA ASN A 68 -30.91 19.48 6.35
C ASN A 68 -30.91 17.95 6.53
N LYS A 69 -32.05 17.28 6.33
CA LYS A 69 -32.18 15.83 6.59
C LYS A 69 -31.17 14.97 5.81
N ARG A 70 -30.82 15.35 4.59
CA ARG A 70 -29.84 14.63 3.76
C ARG A 70 -28.43 14.75 4.33
N ALA A 71 -28.00 15.95 4.73
CA ALA A 71 -26.71 16.16 5.36
C ALA A 71 -26.59 15.37 6.67
N ARG A 72 -27.63 15.43 7.53
CA ARG A 72 -27.68 14.66 8.78
C ARG A 72 -27.62 13.16 8.53
N LEU A 73 -28.27 12.64 7.50
CA LEU A 73 -28.21 11.22 7.16
C LEU A 73 -26.82 10.81 6.68
N ILE A 74 -26.13 11.68 5.92
CA ILE A 74 -24.74 11.46 5.52
C ILE A 74 -23.84 11.37 6.76
N ASP A 75 -23.94 12.34 7.67
CA ASP A 75 -23.13 12.37 8.89
C ASP A 75 -23.39 11.13 9.77
N GLU A 76 -24.65 10.71 9.89
CA GLU A 76 -25.06 9.49 10.60
C GLU A 76 -24.45 8.23 9.95
N ALA A 77 -24.50 8.12 8.64
CA ALA A 77 -23.96 6.99 7.92
C ALA A 77 -22.43 6.90 8.07
N LEU A 78 -21.72 8.02 7.94
CA LEU A 78 -20.26 8.10 8.07
C LEU A 78 -19.79 7.80 9.52
N ALA A 79 -20.58 8.13 10.54
CA ALA A 79 -20.27 7.85 11.94
C ALA A 79 -20.64 6.41 12.37
N SER A 80 -21.17 5.59 11.49
CA SER A 80 -21.69 4.27 11.84
C SER A 80 -20.61 3.18 11.82
N ASP A 81 -20.76 2.16 12.68
CA ASP A 81 -19.95 0.95 12.63
C ASP A 81 -20.07 0.22 11.28
N ALA A 82 -21.21 0.32 10.61
CA ALA A 82 -21.42 -0.27 9.30
C ALA A 82 -20.52 0.39 8.23
N PHE A 83 -20.32 1.71 8.30
CA PHE A 83 -19.34 2.42 7.49
C PHE A 83 -17.93 1.92 7.79
N ASN A 84 -17.54 1.88 9.06
CA ASN A 84 -16.22 1.42 9.46
C ASN A 84 -15.93 0.00 8.95
N ASN A 85 -16.87 -0.92 9.10
CA ASN A 85 -16.74 -2.29 8.64
C ASN A 85 -16.65 -2.38 7.11
N ARG A 86 -17.49 -1.62 6.39
CA ARG A 86 -17.50 -1.61 4.92
C ARG A 86 -16.18 -1.12 4.35
N TRP A 87 -15.68 0.00 4.85
CA TRP A 87 -14.46 0.60 4.34
C TRP A 87 -13.20 -0.12 4.82
N THR A 88 -13.21 -0.71 6.00
CA THR A 88 -12.15 -1.65 6.41
C THR A 88 -12.06 -2.82 5.45
N ALA A 89 -13.19 -3.44 5.09
CA ALA A 89 -13.19 -4.55 4.13
C ALA A 89 -12.72 -4.12 2.74
N PHE A 90 -13.07 -2.90 2.30
CA PHE A 90 -12.63 -2.34 1.03
C PHE A 90 -11.09 -2.18 0.97
N PHE A 91 -10.50 -1.60 2.01
CA PHE A 91 -9.05 -1.46 2.08
C PHE A 91 -8.36 -2.82 2.26
N ASP A 92 -8.94 -3.69 3.04
CA ASP A 92 -8.43 -5.03 3.25
C ASP A 92 -8.36 -5.83 1.96
N GLU A 93 -9.40 -5.78 1.12
CA GLU A 93 -9.42 -6.40 -0.20
C GLU A 93 -8.35 -5.81 -1.13
N MET A 94 -8.16 -4.48 -1.10
CA MET A 94 -7.13 -3.80 -1.87
C MET A 94 -5.72 -4.30 -1.56
N PHE A 95 -5.44 -4.59 -0.27
CA PHE A 95 -4.12 -5.02 0.17
C PHE A 95 -3.89 -6.51 0.10
N SER A 96 -4.93 -7.31 0.35
CA SER A 96 -4.82 -8.76 0.53
C SER A 96 -4.97 -9.55 -0.77
N ASN A 97 -5.24 -8.88 -1.88
CA ASN A 97 -5.59 -9.54 -3.14
C ASN A 97 -4.45 -10.36 -3.78
N GLN A 98 -3.28 -10.43 -3.13
CA GLN A 98 -2.12 -11.17 -3.62
C GLN A 98 -1.48 -12.09 -2.56
N THR A 99 -2.28 -12.66 -1.68
CA THR A 99 -1.77 -13.60 -0.67
C THR A 99 -1.14 -14.83 -1.30
N LEU A 100 0.18 -14.84 -1.41
CA LEU A 100 0.96 -16.01 -1.80
C LEU A 100 1.48 -16.79 -0.58
N PHE A 101 1.50 -16.18 0.61
CA PHE A 101 1.98 -16.77 1.84
C PHE A 101 1.06 -16.42 3.01
N ASP A 102 0.68 -17.40 3.83
CA ASP A 102 -0.11 -17.20 5.05
C ASP A 102 0.80 -17.29 6.29
N PRO A 103 1.27 -16.16 6.84
CA PRO A 103 2.07 -16.16 8.06
C PRO A 103 1.24 -16.47 9.32
N GLY A 104 -0.02 -16.88 9.13
CA GLY A 104 -0.93 -17.24 10.20
C GLY A 104 -2.05 -16.23 10.45
N ALA A 105 -3.16 -16.75 10.95
CA ALA A 105 -4.39 -16.00 11.20
C ALA A 105 -4.22 -14.79 12.14
N LYS A 106 -3.22 -14.82 13.04
CA LYS A 106 -2.95 -13.70 13.98
C LYS A 106 -2.50 -12.45 13.26
N SER A 107 -1.45 -12.54 12.41
CA SER A 107 -0.90 -11.39 11.69
C SER A 107 -1.94 -10.77 10.74
N ARG A 108 -2.74 -11.61 10.09
CA ARG A 108 -3.87 -11.18 9.24
C ARG A 108 -4.91 -10.38 10.04
N ASN A 109 -5.27 -10.85 11.23
CA ASN A 109 -6.23 -10.17 12.10
C ASN A 109 -5.70 -8.83 12.59
N GLU A 110 -4.41 -8.75 12.93
CA GLU A 110 -3.78 -7.49 13.36
C GLU A 110 -3.72 -6.47 12.22
N PHE A 111 -3.44 -6.92 11.00
CA PHE A 111 -3.50 -6.05 9.83
C PHE A 111 -4.92 -5.50 9.58
N HIS A 112 -5.94 -6.35 9.71
CA HIS A 112 -7.33 -5.92 9.63
C HIS A 112 -7.70 -4.90 10.73
N LYS A 113 -7.22 -5.09 11.96
CA LYS A 113 -7.40 -4.11 13.05
C LYS A 113 -6.74 -2.76 12.72
N LEU A 114 -5.51 -2.77 12.21
CA LEU A 114 -4.82 -1.55 11.79
C LEU A 114 -5.64 -0.76 10.77
N LEU A 115 -6.13 -1.43 9.73
CA LEU A 115 -6.95 -0.79 8.71
C LEU A 115 -8.25 -0.23 9.31
N ARG A 116 -8.87 -0.98 10.23
CA ARG A 116 -10.08 -0.55 10.91
C ARG A 116 -9.84 0.66 11.80
N GLU A 117 -8.75 0.68 12.55
CA GLU A 117 -8.35 1.84 13.35
C GLU A 117 -8.06 3.06 12.48
N GLY A 118 -7.42 2.86 11.32
CA GLY A 118 -7.21 3.91 10.34
C GLY A 118 -8.51 4.52 9.85
N VAL A 119 -9.52 3.71 9.54
CA VAL A 119 -10.85 4.18 9.12
C VAL A 119 -11.57 4.92 10.25
N ILE A 120 -11.57 4.37 11.48
CA ILE A 120 -12.25 4.98 12.65
C ILE A 120 -11.62 6.33 13.01
N ASN A 121 -10.29 6.42 12.99
CA ASN A 121 -9.54 7.60 13.40
C ASN A 121 -9.33 8.61 12.28
N ASP A 122 -9.88 8.36 11.08
CA ASP A 122 -9.66 9.19 9.88
C ASP A 122 -8.17 9.42 9.59
N THR A 123 -7.36 8.36 9.78
CA THR A 123 -5.93 8.40 9.55
C THR A 123 -5.66 8.57 8.06
N GLY A 124 -4.77 9.48 7.70
CA GLY A 124 -4.37 9.71 6.32
C GLY A 124 -3.80 8.43 5.69
N TRP A 125 -4.19 8.17 4.44
CA TRP A 125 -3.72 7.00 3.70
C TRP A 125 -2.20 6.97 3.54
N ASP A 126 -1.59 8.12 3.33
CA ASP A 126 -0.14 8.30 3.29
C ASP A 126 0.54 7.98 4.62
N GLU A 127 -0.09 8.32 5.74
CA GLU A 127 0.41 7.95 7.07
C GLU A 127 0.34 6.43 7.29
N THR A 128 -0.75 5.80 6.90
CA THR A 128 -0.89 4.33 6.96
C THR A 128 0.16 3.64 6.09
N ALA A 129 0.36 4.11 4.86
CA ALA A 129 1.37 3.57 3.95
C ALA A 129 2.79 3.73 4.51
N ARG A 130 3.13 4.89 5.09
CA ARG A 130 4.44 5.09 5.73
C ARG A 130 4.64 4.13 6.89
N LYS A 131 3.67 3.95 7.77
CA LYS A 131 3.74 2.98 8.87
C LYS A 131 3.98 1.56 8.37
N ILE A 132 3.31 1.15 7.29
CA ILE A 132 3.52 -0.17 6.67
C ILE A 132 4.96 -0.30 6.14
N LEU A 133 5.45 0.69 5.42
CA LEU A 133 6.75 0.62 4.75
C LEU A 133 7.93 0.74 5.70
N THR A 134 7.78 1.44 6.84
CA THR A 134 8.87 1.67 7.79
C THR A 134 8.83 0.80 9.03
N TYR A 135 7.85 -0.09 9.17
CA TYR A 135 7.72 -0.91 10.36
C TYR A 135 8.99 -1.72 10.64
N SER A 136 9.44 -1.65 11.88
CA SER A 136 10.44 -2.54 12.48
C SER A 136 9.89 -3.09 13.80
N GLY A 137 10.12 -4.37 14.08
CA GLY A 137 9.68 -5.00 15.30
C GLY A 137 9.26 -6.45 15.15
N PRO A 138 8.67 -7.04 16.19
CA PRO A 138 8.29 -8.45 16.23
C PRO A 138 7.39 -8.86 15.07
N ILE A 139 7.62 -10.05 14.52
CA ILE A 139 6.83 -10.60 13.41
C ILE A 139 5.46 -11.07 13.87
N LEU A 140 5.34 -11.59 15.10
CA LEU A 140 4.10 -12.09 15.68
C LEU A 140 3.77 -11.43 17.01
N ASN A 141 3.19 -10.25 16.98
CA ASN A 141 2.52 -9.66 18.15
C ASN A 141 1.38 -8.74 17.72
N GLU A 142 0.77 -8.03 18.65
CA GLU A 142 -0.30 -7.06 18.36
C GLU A 142 0.15 -5.90 17.46
N LYS A 143 1.46 -5.71 17.25
CA LYS A 143 2.05 -4.71 16.35
C LYS A 143 2.52 -5.30 15.03
N SER A 144 2.39 -6.59 14.81
CA SER A 144 2.84 -7.31 13.61
C SER A 144 2.01 -7.07 12.35
N SER A 145 0.96 -6.27 12.46
CA SER A 145 0.09 -5.90 11.35
C SER A 145 0.84 -5.44 10.09
N PHE A 146 1.94 -4.72 10.27
CA PHE A 146 2.76 -4.22 9.17
C PHE A 146 3.63 -5.28 8.53
N VAL A 147 4.12 -6.22 9.34
CA VAL A 147 4.93 -7.35 8.88
C VAL A 147 4.10 -8.29 8.03
N PHE A 148 2.84 -8.52 8.40
CA PHE A 148 1.94 -9.35 7.59
C PHE A 148 1.98 -8.94 6.12
N TRP A 149 1.84 -7.66 5.83
CA TRP A 149 1.88 -7.18 4.46
C TRP A 149 3.24 -7.36 3.79
N GLN A 150 4.33 -7.14 4.52
CA GLN A 150 5.70 -7.27 3.99
C GLN A 150 6.11 -8.73 3.79
N THR A 151 5.67 -9.65 4.66
CA THR A 151 6.01 -11.08 4.56
C THR A 151 5.20 -11.84 3.52
N GLN A 152 4.11 -11.27 3.00
CA GLN A 152 3.32 -11.88 1.92
C GLN A 152 4.14 -12.22 0.67
N ILE A 153 5.35 -11.71 0.56
CA ILE A 153 6.14 -11.71 -0.67
C ILE A 153 7.43 -12.54 -0.53
N MET A 154 7.64 -13.23 0.58
CA MET A 154 8.88 -13.97 0.85
C MET A 154 8.87 -15.43 0.32
N ASP A 155 8.21 -15.66 -0.83
CA ASP A 155 8.08 -17.00 -1.42
C ASP A 155 9.33 -17.48 -2.19
N SER A 156 10.35 -16.62 -2.33
CA SER A 156 11.60 -17.00 -3.01
C SER A 156 12.68 -17.38 -2.00
N GLU A 157 13.40 -18.46 -2.27
CA GLU A 157 14.60 -18.85 -1.51
C GLU A 157 15.78 -17.88 -1.76
N PHE A 158 15.67 -17.02 -2.80
CA PHE A 158 16.73 -16.10 -3.21
C PHE A 158 16.45 -14.68 -2.73
N ARG A 159 17.31 -14.16 -1.88
CA ARG A 159 17.19 -12.84 -1.27
C ARG A 159 16.90 -11.72 -2.28
N LEU A 160 17.62 -11.66 -3.40
CA LEU A 160 17.41 -10.62 -4.40
C LEU A 160 16.05 -10.75 -5.10
N ASP A 161 15.54 -11.96 -5.28
CA ASP A 161 14.21 -12.18 -5.83
C ASP A 161 13.12 -11.77 -4.85
N GLN A 162 13.33 -11.99 -3.54
CA GLN A 162 12.43 -11.48 -2.49
C GLN A 162 12.35 -9.95 -2.52
N LEU A 163 13.49 -9.25 -2.59
CA LEU A 163 13.53 -7.79 -2.68
C LEU A 163 12.83 -7.27 -3.95
N ASP A 164 13.07 -7.93 -5.07
CA ASP A 164 12.43 -7.60 -6.35
C ASP A 164 10.90 -7.81 -6.27
N ASP A 165 10.43 -8.88 -5.64
CA ASP A 165 9.00 -9.13 -5.44
C ASP A 165 8.36 -8.11 -4.49
N GLN A 166 9.04 -7.74 -3.41
CA GLN A 166 8.58 -6.69 -2.51
C GLN A 166 8.39 -5.35 -3.24
N VAL A 167 9.36 -4.95 -4.05
CA VAL A 167 9.24 -3.72 -4.86
C VAL A 167 8.10 -3.79 -5.85
N ALA A 168 7.97 -4.92 -6.56
CA ALA A 168 6.87 -5.10 -7.51
C ALA A 168 5.50 -4.99 -6.80
N TYR A 169 5.41 -5.52 -5.58
CA TYR A 169 4.20 -5.44 -4.77
C TYR A 169 3.93 -4.02 -4.25
N ILE A 170 4.97 -3.31 -3.79
CA ILE A 170 4.88 -1.90 -3.36
C ILE A 170 4.36 -1.03 -4.50
N THR A 171 4.93 -1.17 -5.69
CA THR A 171 4.53 -0.36 -6.84
C THR A 171 3.12 -0.69 -7.33
N ASP A 172 2.73 -1.96 -7.31
CA ASP A 172 1.37 -2.37 -7.66
C ASP A 172 0.35 -1.84 -6.63
N THR A 173 0.59 -2.09 -5.34
CA THR A 173 -0.33 -1.73 -4.26
C THR A 173 -0.48 -0.22 -4.09
N PHE A 174 0.64 0.51 -4.01
CA PHE A 174 0.61 1.94 -3.68
C PHE A 174 0.54 2.86 -4.89
N LEU A 175 1.04 2.42 -6.04
CA LEU A 175 1.07 3.23 -7.25
C LEU A 175 0.16 2.70 -8.37
N GLY A 176 -0.32 1.44 -8.27
CA GLY A 176 -1.06 0.78 -9.33
C GLY A 176 -0.23 0.53 -10.59
N VAL A 177 1.10 0.40 -10.45
CA VAL A 177 2.03 0.20 -11.57
C VAL A 177 2.68 -1.16 -11.44
N GLN A 178 2.44 -2.06 -12.41
CA GLN A 178 2.98 -3.42 -12.42
C GLN A 178 4.41 -3.46 -12.92
N THR A 179 5.36 -3.24 -12.04
CA THR A 179 6.79 -3.21 -12.39
C THR A 179 7.45 -4.59 -12.49
N ARG A 180 6.73 -5.67 -12.16
CA ARG A 180 7.28 -7.04 -12.14
C ARG A 180 7.96 -7.43 -13.46
N CYS A 181 7.44 -7.01 -14.61
CA CYS A 181 8.03 -7.33 -15.92
C CYS A 181 9.46 -6.81 -16.05
N ILE A 182 9.72 -5.57 -15.59
CA ILE A 182 11.05 -4.97 -15.67
C ILE A 182 12.04 -5.50 -14.62
N SER A 183 11.60 -6.33 -13.69
CA SER A 183 12.52 -7.07 -12.81
C SER A 183 13.31 -8.16 -13.56
N CYS A 184 12.77 -8.63 -14.69
CA CYS A 184 13.40 -9.68 -15.51
C CYS A 184 14.11 -9.14 -16.76
N HIS A 185 13.57 -8.08 -17.40
CA HIS A 185 14.08 -7.54 -18.67
C HIS A 185 13.83 -6.03 -18.78
N ASN A 186 14.46 -5.37 -19.72
CA ASN A 186 14.16 -3.97 -20.05
C ASN A 186 12.75 -3.86 -20.64
N GLY A 187 12.11 -2.71 -20.47
CA GLY A 187 10.76 -2.47 -21.02
C GLY A 187 10.71 -2.50 -22.54
N LYS A 188 11.73 -1.94 -23.21
CA LYS A 188 11.81 -1.86 -24.66
C LYS A 188 11.79 -3.25 -25.31
N TYR A 189 10.97 -3.43 -26.34
CA TYR A 189 10.68 -4.65 -27.09
C TYR A 189 9.80 -5.68 -26.35
N HIS A 190 9.28 -5.34 -25.16
CA HIS A 190 8.46 -6.25 -24.38
C HIS A 190 7.17 -5.61 -23.86
N LEU A 191 7.15 -4.29 -23.63
CA LEU A 191 6.04 -3.60 -22.98
C LEU A 191 5.29 -2.61 -23.89
N GLU A 192 5.66 -2.52 -25.16
CA GLU A 192 4.93 -1.71 -26.14
C GLU A 192 3.48 -2.17 -26.25
N GLY A 193 2.55 -1.24 -26.07
CA GLY A 193 1.12 -1.53 -26.09
C GLY A 193 0.58 -2.19 -24.82
N ILE A 194 1.46 -2.45 -23.81
CA ILE A 194 1.07 -2.98 -22.50
C ILE A 194 1.21 -1.90 -21.44
N ASN A 195 2.41 -1.32 -21.31
CA ASN A 195 2.71 -0.26 -20.36
C ASN A 195 3.70 0.74 -20.95
N GLU A 196 3.19 1.84 -21.48
CA GLU A 196 4.02 2.83 -22.17
C GLU A 196 4.99 3.57 -21.24
N ASP A 197 4.65 3.72 -19.95
CA ASP A 197 5.52 4.37 -18.97
C ASP A 197 6.77 3.50 -18.68
N LEU A 198 6.62 2.17 -18.73
CA LEU A 198 7.71 1.24 -18.47
C LEU A 198 8.52 0.84 -19.71
N VAL A 199 8.03 1.13 -20.94
CA VAL A 199 8.75 0.79 -22.18
C VAL A 199 10.18 1.35 -22.20
N THR A 200 10.37 2.55 -21.70
CA THR A 200 11.68 3.21 -21.69
C THR A 200 12.56 2.80 -20.51
N ARG A 201 12.03 2.08 -19.53
CA ARG A 201 12.72 1.70 -18.31
C ARG A 201 13.68 0.53 -18.53
N LYS A 202 14.82 0.60 -17.85
CA LYS A 202 15.81 -0.47 -17.82
C LYS A 202 15.64 -1.32 -16.58
N ARG A 203 15.98 -2.59 -16.68
CA ARG A 203 16.01 -3.50 -15.53
C ARG A 203 16.88 -2.98 -14.39
N SER A 204 18.00 -2.32 -14.69
CA SER A 204 18.87 -1.72 -13.67
C SER A 204 18.21 -0.58 -12.88
N GLU A 205 17.23 0.13 -13.44
CA GLU A 205 16.46 1.14 -12.70
C GLU A 205 15.53 0.48 -11.68
N PHE A 206 14.99 -0.69 -12.00
CA PHE A 206 14.20 -1.49 -11.07
C PHE A 206 15.07 -1.99 -9.89
N TRP A 207 16.31 -2.38 -10.12
CA TRP A 207 17.24 -2.75 -9.03
C TRP A 207 17.51 -1.57 -8.09
N GLY A 208 17.53 -0.34 -8.59
CA GLY A 208 17.61 0.88 -7.78
C GLY A 208 16.42 0.99 -6.81
N MET A 209 15.23 0.60 -7.25
CA MET A 209 14.06 0.51 -6.35
C MET A 209 14.23 -0.58 -5.29
N ALA A 210 14.71 -1.77 -5.70
CA ALA A 210 14.90 -2.89 -4.78
C ALA A 210 15.99 -2.59 -3.73
N ALA A 211 16.98 -1.77 -4.07
CA ALA A 211 18.04 -1.37 -3.15
C ALA A 211 17.54 -0.56 -1.93
N PHE A 212 16.37 0.09 -2.01
CA PHE A 212 15.75 0.71 -0.83
C PHE A 212 15.36 -0.31 0.26
N LEU A 213 15.13 -1.55 -0.10
CA LEU A 213 14.72 -2.61 0.81
C LEU A 213 15.86 -3.51 1.25
N ALA A 214 17.06 -3.31 0.71
CA ALA A 214 18.19 -4.22 0.94
C ALA A 214 18.65 -4.28 2.40
N SER A 215 18.42 -3.20 3.20
CA SER A 215 18.66 -3.16 4.65
C SER A 215 17.66 -3.94 5.49
N THR A 216 16.57 -4.41 4.88
CA THR A 216 15.51 -5.14 5.60
C THR A 216 15.93 -6.60 5.83
N ALA A 217 15.77 -7.11 7.04
CA ALA A 217 16.07 -8.50 7.36
C ALA A 217 15.12 -9.06 8.42
N ILE A 218 15.09 -10.39 8.53
CA ILE A 218 14.54 -11.09 9.69
C ILE A 218 15.71 -11.29 10.67
N PHE A 219 15.50 -10.92 11.90
CA PHE A 219 16.51 -10.96 12.96
C PHE A 219 15.98 -11.73 14.15
N ILE A 220 16.81 -12.56 14.74
CA ILE A 220 16.54 -13.25 16.00
C ILE A 220 17.27 -12.54 17.11
N ASP A 221 16.53 -11.99 18.05
CA ASP A 221 17.05 -11.37 19.25
C ASP A 221 17.34 -12.46 20.29
N GLU A 222 18.60 -12.59 20.74
CA GLU A 222 19.00 -13.60 21.73
C GLU A 222 18.28 -13.43 23.06
N ALA A 223 18.04 -12.18 23.50
CA ALA A 223 17.28 -11.91 24.71
C ALA A 223 15.81 -12.39 24.61
N ALA A 224 15.24 -12.37 23.39
CA ALA A 224 13.91 -12.90 23.17
C ALA A 224 13.87 -14.44 23.27
N ILE A 225 14.95 -15.13 22.85
CA ILE A 225 15.09 -16.59 23.02
C ILE A 225 15.18 -16.93 24.52
N GLU A 226 16.07 -16.26 25.26
CA GLU A 226 16.25 -16.49 26.70
C GLU A 226 14.94 -16.29 27.47
N ALA A 227 14.21 -15.18 27.17
CA ALA A 227 12.93 -14.90 27.81
C ALA A 227 11.84 -15.94 27.49
N ALA A 228 11.88 -16.50 26.30
CA ALA A 228 10.97 -17.55 25.87
C ALA A 228 11.28 -18.90 26.54
N GLU A 229 12.55 -19.24 26.69
CA GLU A 229 13.00 -20.45 27.39
C GLU A 229 12.67 -20.39 28.91
N GLU A 230 12.85 -19.22 29.56
CA GLU A 230 12.51 -19.02 30.97
C GLU A 230 11.00 -19.17 31.25
N SER A 231 10.14 -18.97 30.26
CA SER A 231 8.68 -19.05 30.44
C SER A 231 8.14 -20.47 30.50
N GLU A 232 8.97 -21.53 30.34
CA GLU A 232 8.60 -22.96 30.25
C GLU A 232 7.45 -23.24 29.24
N SER A 233 7.12 -22.26 28.39
CA SER A 233 6.15 -22.43 27.33
C SER A 233 6.83 -22.95 26.07
N GLU A 234 6.15 -23.79 25.32
CA GLU A 234 6.60 -24.19 23.98
C GLU A 234 6.83 -22.92 23.16
N VAL A 235 8.10 -22.61 22.87
CA VAL A 235 8.46 -21.39 22.14
C VAL A 235 8.00 -21.53 20.71
N ASP A 236 6.99 -20.76 20.34
CA ASP A 236 6.68 -20.60 18.93
C ASP A 236 7.85 -19.84 18.29
N TYR A 237 8.61 -20.50 17.42
CA TYR A 237 9.76 -19.94 16.71
C TYR A 237 9.48 -18.53 16.14
N PHE A 238 8.28 -18.32 15.62
CA PHE A 238 7.89 -17.01 15.08
C PHE A 238 7.78 -15.90 16.14
N GLN A 239 7.72 -16.22 17.43
CA GLN A 239 7.63 -15.21 18.50
C GLN A 239 8.97 -14.51 18.76
N VAL A 240 10.08 -15.13 18.41
CA VAL A 240 11.42 -14.59 18.59
C VAL A 240 11.94 -13.85 17.34
N LEU A 241 11.21 -13.93 16.21
CA LEU A 241 11.61 -13.27 14.99
C LEU A 241 11.22 -11.78 14.99
N GLN A 242 12.14 -10.95 14.57
CA GLN A 242 11.94 -9.51 14.38
C GLN A 242 12.17 -9.12 12.92
N TRP A 243 11.30 -8.27 12.42
CA TRP A 243 11.49 -7.57 11.15
C TRP A 243 12.25 -6.28 11.41
N ILE A 244 13.44 -6.16 10.86
CA ILE A 244 14.34 -5.05 11.17
C ILE A 244 14.73 -4.25 9.91
N ASP A 245 15.20 -3.03 10.18
CA ASP A 245 15.94 -2.20 9.23
C ASP A 245 17.36 -2.00 9.79
N THR A 246 18.35 -2.56 9.13
CA THR A 246 19.75 -2.46 9.58
C THR A 246 20.36 -1.07 9.39
N ASP A 247 19.64 -0.15 8.69
CA ASP A 247 20.01 1.26 8.62
C ASP A 247 19.52 2.05 9.85
N ALA A 248 18.65 1.47 10.68
CA ALA A 248 18.11 2.15 11.86
C ALA A 248 19.20 2.42 12.88
N ALA A 249 19.17 3.61 13.48
CA ALA A 249 20.19 4.06 14.42
C ALA A 249 20.23 3.25 15.74
N ASP A 250 19.13 2.57 16.07
CA ASP A 250 18.97 1.72 17.25
C ASP A 250 19.21 0.23 16.97
N PHE A 251 19.51 -0.14 15.72
CA PHE A 251 19.86 -1.52 15.40
C PHE A 251 21.20 -1.92 16.04
N ASN A 252 21.18 -3.00 16.81
CA ASN A 252 22.36 -3.58 17.44
C ASN A 252 22.65 -4.98 16.85
N PRO A 253 23.64 -5.11 15.98
CA PRO A 253 23.97 -6.41 15.37
C PRO A 253 24.57 -7.42 16.38
N GLU A 254 24.99 -6.96 17.57
CA GLU A 254 25.57 -7.83 18.61
C GLU A 254 24.49 -8.45 19.53
N SER A 255 23.22 -8.04 19.40
CA SER A 255 22.13 -8.57 20.23
C SER A 255 21.50 -9.87 19.71
N GLY A 256 21.95 -10.36 18.55
CA GLY A 256 21.41 -11.55 17.93
C GLY A 256 22.00 -11.80 16.53
N TYR A 257 21.23 -12.46 15.65
CA TYR A 257 21.69 -12.79 14.30
C TYR A 257 20.57 -12.69 13.25
N ILE A 258 20.97 -12.54 11.97
CA ILE A 258 20.05 -12.52 10.83
C ILE A 258 19.64 -13.94 10.48
N GLU A 259 18.33 -14.23 10.54
CA GLU A 259 17.77 -15.55 10.33
C GLU A 259 17.89 -15.98 8.85
N GLY A 260 18.51 -17.16 8.64
CA GLY A 260 18.53 -17.88 7.36
C GLY A 260 19.12 -17.12 6.18
N GLN A 261 19.75 -15.96 6.41
CA GLN A 261 20.18 -15.06 5.34
C GLN A 261 21.61 -14.50 5.53
N GLU A 262 22.38 -15.01 6.49
CA GLU A 262 23.71 -14.50 6.81
C GLU A 262 24.63 -14.46 5.56
N ASP A 263 24.58 -15.50 4.73
CA ASP A 263 25.41 -15.60 3.51
C ASP A 263 24.92 -14.72 2.35
N TYR A 264 23.65 -14.32 2.36
CA TYR A 264 22.98 -13.60 1.25
C TYR A 264 22.63 -12.15 1.58
N PHE A 265 22.78 -11.76 2.84
CA PHE A 265 22.41 -10.41 3.29
C PHE A 265 23.34 -9.32 2.73
N ASN A 266 24.58 -9.66 2.36
CA ASN A 266 25.56 -8.75 1.77
C ASN A 266 25.71 -7.42 2.53
N ASN A 267 25.70 -7.46 3.86
CA ASN A 267 25.74 -6.27 4.74
C ASN A 267 24.64 -5.23 4.42
N GLY A 268 23.46 -5.70 4.04
CA GLY A 268 22.35 -4.82 3.69
C GLY A 268 22.45 -4.15 2.33
N GLU A 269 23.31 -4.63 1.45
CA GLU A 269 23.48 -4.07 0.12
C GLU A 269 22.73 -4.90 -0.96
N TYR A 270 22.15 -4.23 -1.95
CA TYR A 270 21.67 -4.89 -3.15
C TYR A 270 22.84 -5.11 -4.11
N VAL A 271 23.38 -6.32 -4.12
CA VAL A 271 24.55 -6.65 -4.94
C VAL A 271 24.11 -7.42 -6.18
N ALA A 272 24.07 -6.74 -7.33
CA ALA A 272 23.73 -7.34 -8.61
C ALA A 272 24.90 -8.20 -9.12
N GLN A 273 25.03 -9.40 -8.57
CA GLN A 273 26.01 -10.39 -9.02
C GLN A 273 25.38 -11.39 -9.98
N SER A 274 26.15 -11.87 -10.92
CA SER A 274 25.81 -12.99 -11.78
C SER A 274 26.09 -14.30 -11.04
N SER A 275 25.33 -14.60 -10.03
CA SER A 275 25.26 -15.96 -9.52
C SER A 275 24.45 -16.79 -10.50
N GLY A 276 25.02 -17.89 -10.96
CA GLY A 276 24.45 -18.63 -12.07
C GLY A 276 23.12 -19.26 -11.75
N GLY A 277 22.04 -18.66 -12.23
CA GLY A 277 20.83 -19.38 -12.60
C GLY A 277 19.99 -20.03 -11.50
N GLU A 278 20.23 -19.76 -10.23
CA GLU A 278 19.49 -20.41 -9.12
C GLU A 278 18.18 -19.72 -8.77
N GLY A 279 17.96 -18.45 -9.15
CA GLY A 279 16.71 -17.72 -8.92
C GLY A 279 15.72 -17.83 -10.07
N MET A 280 14.49 -17.39 -9.84
CA MET A 280 13.45 -17.35 -10.88
C MET A 280 13.73 -16.25 -11.92
N ARG A 281 14.58 -15.28 -11.61
CA ARG A 281 14.92 -14.16 -12.49
C ARG A 281 16.26 -14.37 -13.20
N PRO A 282 16.42 -13.82 -14.42
CA PRO A 282 17.69 -13.87 -15.13
C PRO A 282 18.82 -13.25 -14.31
N ALA A 283 20.05 -13.73 -14.51
CA ALA A 283 21.25 -13.25 -13.85
C ALA A 283 21.34 -11.70 -13.88
N ARG A 284 21.85 -11.12 -12.79
CA ARG A 284 22.05 -9.68 -12.62
C ARG A 284 23.51 -9.34 -12.83
N ALA A 285 23.80 -8.12 -13.27
CA ALA A 285 25.17 -7.63 -13.42
C ALA A 285 25.19 -6.13 -13.11
N GLY A 286 26.10 -5.70 -12.23
CA GLY A 286 26.20 -4.28 -11.86
C GLY A 286 26.95 -3.99 -10.57
N GLY A 287 27.29 -5.00 -9.78
CA GLY A 287 27.89 -4.80 -8.46
C GLY A 287 26.88 -4.23 -7.46
N VAL A 288 27.34 -3.40 -6.53
CA VAL A 288 26.50 -2.73 -5.54
C VAL A 288 25.61 -1.69 -6.21
N ILE A 289 24.31 -1.83 -6.05
CA ILE A 289 23.30 -0.92 -6.59
C ILE A 289 22.85 0.06 -5.49
N GLN A 290 22.94 1.33 -5.81
CA GLN A 290 22.47 2.38 -4.89
C GLN A 290 20.94 2.56 -4.99
N PRO A 291 20.26 2.90 -3.87
CA PRO A 291 18.82 3.16 -3.88
C PRO A 291 18.49 4.42 -4.69
N VAL A 292 17.73 4.22 -5.75
CA VAL A 292 17.25 5.30 -6.63
C VAL A 292 15.80 5.02 -7.03
N TYR A 293 14.93 5.96 -6.77
CA TYR A 293 13.52 5.84 -7.15
C TYR A 293 13.36 6.01 -8.66
N MET A 294 12.93 4.96 -9.33
CA MET A 294 12.97 4.88 -10.80
C MET A 294 12.10 5.93 -11.52
N PHE A 295 11.05 6.45 -10.88
CA PHE A 295 10.12 7.37 -11.54
C PHE A 295 10.61 8.82 -11.51
N THR A 296 11.30 9.24 -10.44
CA THR A 296 11.76 10.63 -10.26
C THR A 296 13.28 10.76 -10.15
N GLY A 297 14.01 9.68 -9.89
CA GLY A 297 15.46 9.69 -9.66
C GLY A 297 15.85 10.10 -8.24
N GLU A 298 14.89 10.22 -7.31
CA GLU A 298 15.17 10.57 -5.91
C GLU A 298 15.92 9.47 -5.19
N THR A 299 16.73 9.87 -4.21
CA THR A 299 17.56 9.01 -3.37
C THR A 299 17.29 9.31 -1.89
N PRO A 300 17.78 8.47 -0.95
CA PRO A 300 17.71 8.80 0.48
C PRO A 300 18.39 10.14 0.80
N ALA A 301 17.77 10.91 1.67
CA ALA A 301 18.35 12.13 2.21
C ALA A 301 19.41 11.82 3.29
N PRO A 302 20.34 12.73 3.58
CA PRO A 302 21.30 12.53 4.65
C PRO A 302 20.62 12.26 6.01
N GLY A 303 20.96 11.14 6.64
CA GLY A 303 20.41 10.72 7.92
C GLY A 303 19.04 10.02 7.86
N GLU A 304 18.51 9.78 6.66
CA GLU A 304 17.28 9.04 6.43
C GLU A 304 17.62 7.58 6.12
N THR A 305 16.92 6.62 6.73
CA THR A 305 17.07 5.23 6.34
C THR A 305 16.51 5.00 4.92
N ARG A 306 16.95 3.93 4.26
CA ARG A 306 16.47 3.61 2.91
C ARG A 306 14.95 3.37 2.90
N ARG A 307 14.40 2.74 3.93
CA ARG A 307 12.96 2.49 4.04
C ARG A 307 12.15 3.75 4.33
N GLU A 308 12.66 4.65 5.18
CA GLU A 308 12.05 5.97 5.39
C GLU A 308 12.03 6.78 4.11
N ALA A 309 13.14 6.77 3.35
CA ALA A 309 13.22 7.42 2.06
C ALA A 309 12.19 6.87 1.08
N LEU A 310 12.10 5.54 0.95
CA LEU A 310 11.11 4.91 0.08
C LEU A 310 9.68 5.30 0.47
N ALA A 311 9.35 5.25 1.76
CA ALA A 311 8.04 5.62 2.28
C ALA A 311 7.69 7.08 1.98
N ARG A 312 8.64 8.00 2.21
CA ARG A 312 8.49 9.42 1.89
C ARG A 312 8.26 9.64 0.39
N ILE A 313 9.10 9.04 -0.45
CA ILE A 313 9.06 9.26 -1.90
C ILE A 313 7.79 8.67 -2.50
N VAL A 314 7.44 7.43 -2.15
CA VAL A 314 6.23 6.76 -2.65
C VAL A 314 4.97 7.54 -2.27
N THR A 315 4.86 7.99 -1.02
CA THR A 315 3.66 8.72 -0.57
C THR A 315 3.60 10.15 -1.09
N ALA A 316 4.71 10.74 -1.51
CA ALA A 316 4.77 12.02 -2.18
C ALA A 316 4.54 11.93 -3.69
N ASP A 317 4.67 10.74 -4.27
CA ASP A 317 4.43 10.53 -5.69
C ASP A 317 2.95 10.80 -6.02
N ARG A 318 2.73 11.56 -7.08
CA ARG A 318 1.39 11.88 -7.56
C ARG A 318 0.57 10.65 -7.94
N GLN A 319 1.24 9.58 -8.37
CA GLN A 319 0.60 8.32 -8.72
C GLN A 319 0.00 7.62 -7.50
N PHE A 320 0.57 7.81 -6.30
CA PHE A 320 0.01 7.31 -5.04
C PHE A 320 -1.43 7.81 -4.82
N ALA A 321 -1.65 9.12 -4.95
CA ALA A 321 -2.99 9.70 -4.81
C ALA A 321 -3.94 9.23 -5.93
N ARG A 322 -3.45 9.12 -7.17
CA ARG A 322 -4.26 8.65 -8.32
C ARG A 322 -4.71 7.20 -8.14
N ASN A 323 -3.80 6.35 -7.67
CA ASN A 323 -4.11 4.94 -7.41
C ASN A 323 -5.21 4.78 -6.35
N MET A 324 -5.22 5.61 -5.32
CA MET A 324 -6.24 5.58 -4.29
C MET A 324 -7.59 6.16 -4.77
N VAL A 325 -7.56 7.26 -5.50
CA VAL A 325 -8.78 7.93 -5.96
C VAL A 325 -9.55 7.09 -6.98
N ASN A 326 -8.86 6.35 -7.84
CA ASN A 326 -9.49 5.60 -8.94
C ASN A 326 -10.51 4.54 -8.47
N PRO A 327 -10.19 3.61 -7.55
CA PRO A 327 -11.14 2.62 -7.04
C PRO A 327 -12.24 3.24 -6.17
N ILE A 328 -11.94 4.29 -5.40
CA ILE A 328 -12.97 5.01 -4.63
C ILE A 328 -13.97 5.67 -5.59
N TRP A 329 -13.48 6.33 -6.64
CA TRP A 329 -14.35 6.90 -7.68
C TRP A 329 -15.22 5.84 -8.36
N ALA A 330 -14.61 4.70 -8.73
CA ALA A 330 -15.34 3.60 -9.34
C ALA A 330 -16.42 3.02 -8.42
N HIS A 331 -16.16 2.96 -7.12
CA HIS A 331 -17.15 2.53 -6.14
C HIS A 331 -18.42 3.38 -6.16
N TYR A 332 -18.28 4.71 -6.24
CA TYR A 332 -19.43 5.62 -6.25
C TYR A 332 -20.10 5.82 -7.62
N PHE A 333 -19.33 5.71 -8.70
CA PHE A 333 -19.78 6.05 -10.05
C PHE A 333 -19.83 4.87 -11.01
N GLY A 334 -19.46 3.67 -10.58
CA GLY A 334 -19.56 2.42 -11.35
C GLY A 334 -18.40 2.18 -12.31
N ALA A 335 -17.54 3.17 -12.58
CA ALA A 335 -16.33 3.02 -13.38
C ALA A 335 -15.25 3.99 -12.90
N GLY A 336 -14.00 3.57 -12.92
CA GLY A 336 -12.86 4.41 -12.62
C GLY A 336 -12.50 5.37 -13.76
N PHE A 337 -11.61 6.33 -13.49
CA PHE A 337 -10.97 7.14 -14.53
C PHE A 337 -10.06 6.29 -15.42
N VAL A 338 -9.45 5.27 -14.83
CA VAL A 338 -8.74 4.19 -15.50
C VAL A 338 -9.53 2.91 -15.27
N ASN A 339 -9.86 2.21 -16.34
CA ASN A 339 -10.67 0.99 -16.31
C ASN A 339 -10.07 -0.04 -17.29
N PRO A 340 -9.73 -1.29 -16.87
CA PRO A 340 -10.00 -1.86 -15.54
C PRO A 340 -9.30 -1.10 -14.41
N LEU A 341 -9.74 -1.29 -13.17
CA LEU A 341 -9.31 -0.51 -12.00
C LEU A 341 -7.83 -0.71 -11.63
N ASN A 342 -7.30 -1.85 -11.95
CA ASN A 342 -5.89 -2.19 -11.92
C ASN A 342 -5.54 -2.88 -13.24
N PRO A 343 -4.44 -2.54 -13.86
CA PRO A 343 -3.42 -1.55 -13.48
C PRO A 343 -3.53 -0.24 -14.29
N PHE A 344 -2.86 0.83 -13.83
CA PHE A 344 -2.59 2.04 -14.63
C PHE A 344 -1.64 1.78 -15.81
N ASP A 345 -1.48 0.52 -16.20
CA ASP A 345 -0.52 0.04 -17.18
C ASP A 345 -1.04 0.07 -18.62
N LEU A 346 -2.30 0.42 -18.81
CA LEU A 346 -2.87 0.44 -20.15
C LEU A 346 -2.39 1.67 -20.94
N PRO A 347 -2.11 1.51 -22.24
CA PRO A 347 -1.84 2.65 -23.12
C PRO A 347 -3.00 3.63 -23.04
N ARG A 348 -2.70 4.89 -22.83
CA ARG A 348 -3.67 5.99 -22.69
C ARG A 348 -4.03 6.55 -24.04
#